data_af10a7006e2ba4722e320236264e6b46
#
_entry.id   af10a7006e2ba4722e320236264e6b46
#
_cell.length_a   1.000
_cell.length_b   1.000
_cell.length_c   1.000
_cell.angle_alpha   90.00
_cell.angle_beta   90.00
_cell.angle_gamma   90.00
#
_symmetry.space_group_name_H-M   'P 1'
#
loop_
_entity.id
_entity.type
_entity.pdbx_description
1 polymer ?
#
loop_
_entity_poly.entity_id
_entity_poly.type
_entity_poly.pdbx_seq_one_letter_code
_entity_poly.pdbx_strand_id
1 'polypeptide(L)'
;MMSEKYALVTGGSSGIGAAICKSLLEDGYQVVSLSRRASGAGSHGLHEVQVDLADALATREAAHEVMSRFPITTLIHNAGAIREKPLEEVSLEDLQALTNLHLSAALSLMQAALPTMKQKHFGRVVLVSTRAVLGLANRTVYSSTKAGMLGLARTWALELGAHGITVNVVAPGPIEATEMFHEIIPVDSPKLPRIVDSIPVKRLGRPEDVARAVRFFVSPDAGFVTGQTLFVCGGTSVGSIVY
;
A
#
# COMPACT_ATOMS: atom_id res chain seq x y z
N MET A 1 -23.06 17.97 -12.07
CA MET A 1 -22.80 16.54 -11.88
C MET A 1 -21.44 16.39 -11.21
N MET A 2 -21.37 15.74 -10.06
CA MET A 2 -20.07 15.42 -9.46
C MET A 2 -19.36 14.45 -10.41
N SER A 3 -18.14 14.76 -10.83
CA SER A 3 -17.37 13.86 -11.69
C SER A 3 -17.09 12.57 -10.91
N GLU A 4 -17.31 11.42 -11.56
CA GLU A 4 -16.98 10.12 -10.96
C GLU A 4 -15.51 10.09 -10.56
N LYS A 5 -15.25 9.59 -9.35
CA LYS A 5 -13.91 9.43 -8.79
C LYS A 5 -13.41 8.02 -9.05
N TYR A 6 -12.25 7.88 -9.64
CA TYR A 6 -11.66 6.57 -9.95
C TYR A 6 -10.39 6.34 -9.14
N ALA A 7 -10.35 5.21 -8.45
CA ALA A 7 -9.19 4.77 -7.67
C ALA A 7 -8.67 3.42 -8.17
N LEU A 8 -7.36 3.27 -8.21
CA LEU A 8 -6.69 2.00 -8.43
C LEU A 8 -6.03 1.54 -7.13
N VAL A 9 -6.34 0.32 -6.70
CA VAL A 9 -5.78 -0.32 -5.50
C VAL A 9 -5.09 -1.60 -5.87
N THR A 10 -3.82 -1.75 -5.54
CA THR A 10 -3.12 -3.03 -5.71
C THR A 10 -3.27 -3.91 -4.47
N GLY A 11 -3.44 -5.22 -4.66
CA GLY A 11 -3.66 -6.16 -3.56
C GLY A 11 -5.00 -5.96 -2.86
N GLY A 12 -6.04 -5.57 -3.61
CA GLY A 12 -7.37 -5.26 -3.07
C GLY A 12 -8.24 -6.47 -2.71
N SER A 13 -7.80 -7.71 -2.96
CA SER A 13 -8.60 -8.92 -2.76
C SER A 13 -8.71 -9.38 -1.30
N SER A 14 -7.82 -8.94 -0.41
CA SER A 14 -7.82 -9.37 1.00
C SER A 14 -7.20 -8.34 1.93
N GLY A 15 -7.34 -8.54 3.24
CA GLY A 15 -6.66 -7.79 4.29
C GLY A 15 -6.81 -6.27 4.19
N ILE A 16 -5.68 -5.56 4.28
CA ILE A 16 -5.62 -4.08 4.21
C ILE A 16 -6.19 -3.57 2.89
N GLY A 17 -5.84 -4.21 1.76
CA GLY A 17 -6.31 -3.79 0.44
C GLY A 17 -7.82 -3.88 0.29
N ALA A 18 -8.44 -4.95 0.78
CA ALA A 18 -9.90 -5.10 0.76
C ALA A 18 -10.60 -4.05 1.62
N ALA A 19 -10.05 -3.73 2.81
CA ALA A 19 -10.58 -2.67 3.66
C ALA A 19 -10.45 -1.29 2.99
N ILE A 20 -9.36 -1.03 2.26
CA ILE A 20 -9.18 0.19 1.47
C ILE A 20 -10.23 0.25 0.35
N CYS A 21 -10.38 -0.83 -0.44
CA CYS A 21 -11.39 -0.88 -1.50
C CYS A 21 -12.79 -0.59 -0.95
N LYS A 22 -13.20 -1.27 0.14
CA LYS A 22 -14.48 -1.05 0.80
C LYS A 22 -14.67 0.41 1.20
N SER A 23 -13.70 1.00 1.87
CA SER A 23 -13.77 2.39 2.34
C SER A 23 -13.89 3.39 1.18
N LEU A 24 -13.21 3.15 0.06
CA LEU A 24 -13.28 4.02 -1.12
C LEU A 24 -14.63 3.88 -1.85
N LEU A 25 -15.20 2.67 -1.93
CA LEU A 25 -16.53 2.43 -2.47
C LEU A 25 -17.60 3.17 -1.65
N GLU A 26 -17.51 3.13 -0.30
CA GLU A 26 -18.38 3.87 0.61
C GLU A 26 -18.27 5.40 0.40
N ASP A 27 -17.10 5.91 -0.03
CA ASP A 27 -16.87 7.31 -0.38
C ASP A 27 -17.29 7.66 -1.83
N GLY A 28 -17.94 6.72 -2.54
CA GLY A 28 -18.46 6.92 -3.89
C GLY A 28 -17.41 6.82 -5.01
N TYR A 29 -16.27 6.19 -4.75
CA TYR A 29 -15.29 5.88 -5.80
C TYR A 29 -15.75 4.68 -6.64
N GLN A 30 -15.42 4.70 -7.92
CA GLN A 30 -15.23 3.50 -8.73
C GLN A 30 -13.82 2.97 -8.43
N VAL A 31 -13.70 1.72 -8.02
CA VAL A 31 -12.42 1.14 -7.57
C VAL A 31 -11.98 0.05 -8.54
N VAL A 32 -10.78 0.18 -9.10
CA VAL A 32 -10.12 -0.88 -9.85
C VAL A 32 -9.14 -1.59 -8.92
N SER A 33 -9.33 -2.89 -8.70
CA SER A 33 -8.46 -3.72 -7.86
C SER A 33 -7.57 -4.59 -8.73
N LEU A 34 -6.25 -4.40 -8.60
CA LEU A 34 -5.23 -5.24 -9.23
C LEU A 34 -4.70 -6.27 -8.22
N SER A 35 -4.94 -7.55 -8.45
CA SER A 35 -4.48 -8.63 -7.55
C SER A 35 -4.39 -9.98 -8.26
N ARG A 36 -3.64 -10.91 -7.67
CA ARG A 36 -3.48 -12.27 -8.23
C ARG A 36 -4.76 -13.10 -8.18
N ARG A 37 -5.68 -12.78 -7.28
CA ARG A 37 -6.96 -13.47 -7.07
C ARG A 37 -8.08 -12.44 -7.04
N ALA A 38 -9.25 -12.80 -7.57
CA ALA A 38 -10.45 -12.00 -7.36
C ALA A 38 -10.88 -12.09 -5.88
N SER A 39 -11.50 -11.02 -5.37
CA SER A 39 -12.06 -11.00 -4.01
C SER A 39 -13.32 -11.83 -3.90
N GLY A 40 -14.03 -12.04 -5.02
CA GLY A 40 -15.34 -12.66 -5.09
C GLY A 40 -16.47 -11.81 -4.48
N ALA A 41 -16.18 -10.57 -4.11
CA ALA A 41 -17.13 -9.72 -3.37
C ALA A 41 -18.28 -9.17 -4.22
N GLY A 42 -18.20 -9.19 -5.56
CA GLY A 42 -19.27 -8.76 -6.47
C GLY A 42 -19.87 -7.37 -6.17
N SER A 43 -19.10 -6.46 -5.58
CA SER A 43 -19.59 -5.16 -5.12
C SER A 43 -19.78 -4.20 -6.29
N HIS A 44 -20.87 -3.45 -6.28
CA HIS A 44 -21.11 -2.40 -7.27
C HIS A 44 -19.99 -1.34 -7.20
N GLY A 45 -19.43 -0.99 -8.38
CA GLY A 45 -18.32 -0.04 -8.46
C GLY A 45 -16.94 -0.64 -8.24
N LEU A 46 -16.82 -1.96 -7.97
CA LEU A 46 -15.55 -2.69 -7.90
C LEU A 46 -15.26 -3.40 -9.22
N HIS A 47 -14.13 -3.06 -9.82
CA HIS A 47 -13.62 -3.67 -11.05
C HIS A 47 -12.36 -4.46 -10.72
N GLU A 48 -12.38 -5.76 -10.90
CA GLU A 48 -11.27 -6.64 -10.55
C GLU A 48 -10.48 -7.04 -11.79
N VAL A 49 -9.16 -6.86 -11.74
CA VAL A 49 -8.20 -7.28 -12.77
C VAL A 49 -7.18 -8.20 -12.15
N GLN A 50 -7.08 -9.41 -12.69
CA GLN A 50 -6.12 -10.40 -12.22
C GLN A 50 -4.76 -10.19 -12.87
N VAL A 51 -3.73 -9.97 -12.05
CA VAL A 51 -2.35 -9.79 -12.49
C VAL A 51 -1.36 -10.13 -11.38
N ASP A 52 -0.23 -10.73 -11.74
CA ASP A 52 0.92 -10.83 -10.84
C ASP A 52 1.81 -9.59 -11.03
N LEU A 53 1.81 -8.73 -10.03
CA LEU A 53 2.59 -7.48 -10.05
C LEU A 53 4.11 -7.69 -9.87
N ALA A 54 4.56 -8.92 -9.56
CA ALA A 54 5.98 -9.27 -9.61
C ALA A 54 6.47 -9.49 -11.06
N ASP A 55 5.56 -9.74 -12.00
CA ASP A 55 5.83 -9.76 -13.44
C ASP A 55 5.76 -8.33 -14.00
N ALA A 56 6.91 -7.80 -14.41
CA ALA A 56 7.01 -6.43 -14.89
C ALA A 56 6.32 -6.22 -16.25
N LEU A 57 6.23 -7.25 -17.11
CA LEU A 57 5.54 -7.16 -18.40
C LEU A 57 4.02 -7.15 -18.16
N ALA A 58 3.52 -8.15 -17.44
CA ALA A 58 2.10 -8.24 -17.09
C ALA A 58 1.61 -7.00 -16.35
N THR A 59 2.43 -6.44 -15.45
CA THR A 59 2.11 -5.18 -14.75
C THR A 59 1.93 -4.01 -15.71
N ARG A 60 2.83 -3.86 -16.72
CA ARG A 60 2.72 -2.76 -17.71
C ARG A 60 1.51 -2.93 -18.61
N GLU A 61 1.23 -4.14 -19.06
CA GLU A 61 0.05 -4.44 -19.88
C GLU A 61 -1.25 -4.14 -19.11
N ALA A 62 -1.37 -4.62 -17.88
CA ALA A 62 -2.52 -4.34 -17.02
C ALA A 62 -2.66 -2.84 -16.71
N ALA A 63 -1.54 -2.13 -16.46
CA ALA A 63 -1.55 -0.68 -16.25
C ALA A 63 -2.11 0.04 -17.48
N HIS A 64 -1.63 -0.30 -18.68
CA HIS A 64 -2.10 0.31 -19.93
C HIS A 64 -3.59 0.02 -20.18
N GLU A 65 -4.02 -1.22 -20.00
CA GLU A 65 -5.43 -1.61 -20.14
C GLU A 65 -6.33 -0.80 -19.19
N VAL A 66 -5.97 -0.77 -17.90
CA VAL A 66 -6.76 -0.05 -16.88
C VAL A 66 -6.84 1.44 -17.18
N MET A 67 -5.72 2.08 -17.53
CA MET A 67 -5.71 3.53 -17.80
C MET A 67 -6.44 3.91 -19.10
N SER A 68 -6.57 2.98 -20.05
CA SER A 68 -7.38 3.20 -21.26
C SER A 68 -8.89 3.17 -21.00
N ARG A 69 -9.34 2.50 -19.93
CA ARG A 69 -10.75 2.30 -19.56
C ARG A 69 -11.22 3.22 -18.46
N PHE A 70 -10.32 3.56 -17.53
CA PHE A 70 -10.69 4.30 -16.32
C PHE A 70 -9.78 5.52 -16.12
N PRO A 71 -10.35 6.71 -15.94
CA PRO A 71 -9.57 7.94 -15.73
C PRO A 71 -9.06 8.02 -14.27
N ILE A 72 -8.11 7.14 -13.93
CA ILE A 72 -7.55 7.01 -12.58
C ILE A 72 -6.87 8.30 -12.12
N THR A 73 -7.31 8.83 -11.01
CA THR A 73 -6.71 9.98 -10.32
C THR A 73 -6.27 9.66 -8.89
N THR A 74 -6.63 8.49 -8.39
CA THR A 74 -6.22 8.04 -7.05
C THR A 74 -5.54 6.68 -7.19
N LEU A 75 -4.28 6.57 -6.73
CA LEU A 75 -3.47 5.36 -6.82
C LEU A 75 -3.03 4.92 -5.43
N ILE A 76 -3.43 3.72 -5.02
CA ILE A 76 -2.99 3.10 -3.77
C ILE A 76 -2.18 1.84 -4.09
N HIS A 77 -0.86 1.91 -3.91
CA HIS A 77 -0.01 0.74 -4.06
C HIS A 77 0.14 0.04 -2.72
N ASN A 78 -0.71 -0.97 -2.49
CA ASN A 78 -0.76 -1.75 -1.26
C ASN A 78 -0.18 -3.16 -1.43
N ALA A 79 -0.19 -3.73 -2.64
CA ALA A 79 0.33 -5.07 -2.88
C ALA A 79 1.74 -5.26 -2.30
N GLY A 80 1.96 -6.38 -1.66
CA GLY A 80 3.24 -6.70 -1.06
C GLY A 80 3.32 -8.17 -0.66
N ALA A 81 4.54 -8.63 -0.47
CA ALA A 81 4.85 -9.95 0.06
C ALA A 81 6.03 -9.85 1.01
N ILE A 82 6.13 -10.80 1.93
CA ILE A 82 7.26 -10.93 2.84
C ILE A 82 8.13 -12.11 2.43
N ARG A 83 9.44 -11.96 2.57
CA ARG A 83 10.43 -13.04 2.56
C ARG A 83 11.16 -12.98 3.89
N GLU A 84 10.75 -13.83 4.83
CA GLU A 84 11.36 -13.93 6.16
C GLU A 84 12.53 -14.90 6.13
N LYS A 85 13.75 -14.38 6.22
CA LYS A 85 14.98 -15.17 6.22
C LYS A 85 16.05 -14.48 7.06
N PRO A 86 16.90 -15.23 7.78
CA PRO A 86 18.14 -14.68 8.33
C PRO A 86 19.04 -14.20 7.19
N LEU A 87 19.95 -13.26 7.48
CA LEU A 87 20.75 -12.57 6.46
C LEU A 87 21.53 -13.54 5.55
N GLU A 88 22.08 -14.59 6.13
CA GLU A 88 22.88 -15.62 5.43
C GLU A 88 22.08 -16.46 4.43
N GLU A 89 20.75 -16.49 4.53
CA GLU A 89 19.85 -17.23 3.64
C GLU A 89 19.17 -16.36 2.60
N VAL A 90 19.37 -15.04 2.67
CA VAL A 90 18.74 -14.10 1.73
C VAL A 90 19.41 -14.23 0.37
N SER A 91 18.61 -14.42 -0.68
CA SER A 91 19.11 -14.53 -2.06
C SER A 91 18.88 -13.23 -2.87
N LEU A 92 19.61 -13.09 -3.96
CA LEU A 92 19.40 -11.98 -4.91
C LEU A 92 18.06 -12.12 -5.64
N GLU A 93 17.56 -13.34 -5.84
CA GLU A 93 16.24 -13.61 -6.40
C GLU A 93 15.13 -13.11 -5.48
N ASP A 94 15.28 -13.25 -4.15
CA ASP A 94 14.34 -12.67 -3.18
C ASP A 94 14.32 -11.13 -3.29
N LEU A 95 15.51 -10.52 -3.41
CA LEU A 95 15.63 -9.07 -3.59
C LEU A 95 14.96 -8.62 -4.91
N GLN A 96 15.24 -9.30 -6.01
CA GLN A 96 14.67 -8.97 -7.32
C GLN A 96 13.13 -9.08 -7.30
N ALA A 97 12.60 -10.19 -6.75
CA ALA A 97 11.16 -10.42 -6.68
C ALA A 97 10.44 -9.33 -5.88
N LEU A 98 10.97 -8.95 -4.70
CA LEU A 98 10.36 -7.89 -3.89
C LEU A 98 10.61 -6.49 -4.48
N THR A 99 11.71 -6.26 -5.17
CA THR A 99 11.94 -5.02 -5.92
C THR A 99 10.91 -4.86 -7.04
N ASN A 100 10.65 -5.92 -7.79
CA ASN A 100 9.64 -5.90 -8.85
C ASN A 100 8.26 -5.58 -8.28
N LEU A 101 7.84 -6.29 -7.25
CA LEU A 101 6.52 -6.13 -6.64
C LEU A 101 6.32 -4.76 -5.97
N HIS A 102 7.31 -4.30 -5.20
CA HIS A 102 7.17 -3.11 -4.36
C HIS A 102 7.53 -1.81 -5.08
N LEU A 103 8.58 -1.82 -5.91
CA LEU A 103 9.12 -0.60 -6.53
C LEU A 103 8.81 -0.51 -8.03
N SER A 104 9.12 -1.56 -8.81
CA SER A 104 8.91 -1.53 -10.26
C SER A 104 7.43 -1.44 -10.61
N ALA A 105 6.56 -2.18 -9.89
CA ALA A 105 5.12 -2.11 -10.10
C ALA A 105 4.57 -0.72 -9.73
N ALA A 106 4.99 -0.15 -8.58
CA ALA A 106 4.59 1.20 -8.18
C ALA A 106 4.97 2.24 -9.25
N LEU A 107 6.20 2.16 -9.78
CA LEU A 107 6.69 3.05 -10.83
C LEU A 107 5.87 2.91 -12.12
N SER A 108 5.66 1.69 -12.60
CA SER A 108 4.90 1.43 -13.84
C SER A 108 3.46 1.93 -13.76
N LEU A 109 2.77 1.67 -12.64
CA LEU A 109 1.41 2.13 -12.41
C LEU A 109 1.32 3.66 -12.31
N MET A 110 2.29 4.28 -11.62
CA MET A 110 2.37 5.73 -11.50
C MET A 110 2.59 6.40 -12.86
N GLN A 111 3.54 5.90 -13.65
CA GLN A 111 3.81 6.42 -15.00
C GLN A 111 2.59 6.33 -15.91
N ALA A 112 1.83 5.24 -15.83
CA ALA A 112 0.62 5.05 -16.62
C ALA A 112 -0.53 5.98 -16.18
N ALA A 113 -0.68 6.27 -14.87
CA ALA A 113 -1.72 7.16 -14.35
C ALA A 113 -1.39 8.65 -14.53
N LEU A 114 -0.10 8.99 -14.65
CA LEU A 114 0.39 10.36 -14.62
C LEU A 114 -0.22 11.30 -15.68
N PRO A 115 -0.42 10.89 -16.96
CA PRO A 115 -1.03 11.76 -17.95
C PRO A 115 -2.42 12.25 -17.52
N THR A 116 -3.28 11.34 -17.04
CA THR A 116 -4.63 11.67 -16.57
C THR A 116 -4.59 12.59 -15.35
N MET A 117 -3.72 12.31 -14.37
CA MET A 117 -3.58 13.14 -13.18
C MET A 117 -3.11 14.56 -13.54
N LYS A 118 -2.13 14.69 -14.45
CA LYS A 118 -1.64 16.00 -14.93
C LYS A 118 -2.71 16.77 -15.67
N GLN A 119 -3.44 16.12 -16.58
CA GLN A 119 -4.53 16.75 -17.34
C GLN A 119 -5.64 17.28 -16.42
N LYS A 120 -5.94 16.54 -15.34
CA LYS A 120 -6.98 16.94 -14.37
C LYS A 120 -6.48 17.90 -13.29
N HIS A 121 -5.19 18.21 -13.26
CA HIS A 121 -4.53 18.93 -12.16
C HIS A 121 -4.92 18.39 -10.79
N PHE A 122 -5.08 17.08 -10.69
CA PHE A 122 -5.47 16.38 -9.48
C PHE A 122 -4.92 14.96 -9.48
N GLY A 123 -4.23 14.59 -8.43
CA GLY A 123 -3.79 13.23 -8.16
C GLY A 123 -3.60 12.98 -6.67
N ARG A 124 -3.93 11.77 -6.23
CA ARG A 124 -3.70 11.29 -4.86
C ARG A 124 -3.01 9.93 -4.91
N VAL A 125 -1.78 9.87 -4.43
CA VAL A 125 -0.98 8.65 -4.45
C VAL A 125 -0.62 8.26 -3.02
N VAL A 126 -0.90 7.01 -2.66
CA VAL A 126 -0.52 6.44 -1.37
C VAL A 126 0.25 5.14 -1.58
N LEU A 127 1.48 5.09 -1.08
CA LEU A 127 2.28 3.87 -1.05
C LEU A 127 2.16 3.23 0.35
N VAL A 128 1.73 1.97 0.40
CA VAL A 128 1.63 1.24 1.67
C VAL A 128 2.97 0.55 1.95
N SER A 129 3.72 1.15 2.86
CA SER A 129 5.01 0.67 3.34
C SER A 129 4.83 -0.20 4.60
N THR A 130 5.68 -0.05 5.61
CA THR A 130 5.64 -0.82 6.87
C THR A 130 6.45 -0.13 7.95
N ARG A 131 6.13 -0.38 9.23
CA ARG A 131 7.01 -0.01 10.35
C ARG A 131 8.40 -0.68 10.26
N ALA A 132 8.50 -1.83 9.59
CA ALA A 132 9.76 -2.56 9.44
C ALA A 132 10.87 -1.76 8.72
N VAL A 133 10.54 -0.62 8.09
CA VAL A 133 11.56 0.31 7.53
C VAL A 133 12.48 0.91 8.60
N LEU A 134 12.09 0.85 9.87
CA LEU A 134 12.92 1.24 11.02
C LEU A 134 13.88 0.14 11.47
N GLY A 135 13.84 -1.01 10.80
CA GLY A 135 14.61 -2.20 11.14
C GLY A 135 13.75 -3.28 11.82
N LEU A 136 13.84 -4.48 11.28
CA LEU A 136 13.24 -5.68 11.86
C LEU A 136 14.08 -6.88 11.42
N ALA A 137 14.50 -7.71 12.39
CA ALA A 137 15.30 -8.90 12.12
C ALA A 137 14.60 -9.84 11.12
N ASN A 138 15.35 -10.54 10.30
CA ASN A 138 14.91 -11.45 9.26
C ASN A 138 14.08 -10.78 8.15
N ARG A 139 14.20 -9.47 7.94
CA ARG A 139 13.43 -8.69 6.96
C ARG A 139 14.31 -7.89 6.00
N THR A 140 15.53 -8.34 5.73
CA THR A 140 16.51 -7.59 4.93
C THR A 140 15.91 -7.04 3.64
N VAL A 141 15.42 -7.90 2.75
CA VAL A 141 14.86 -7.47 1.46
C VAL A 141 13.50 -6.77 1.58
N TYR A 142 12.67 -7.20 2.53
CA TYR A 142 11.37 -6.59 2.78
C TYR A 142 11.52 -5.15 3.29
N SER A 143 12.33 -4.95 4.33
CA SER A 143 12.56 -3.62 4.90
C SER A 143 13.21 -2.68 3.89
N SER A 144 14.21 -3.14 3.12
CA SER A 144 14.91 -2.31 2.14
C SER A 144 13.99 -1.87 1.00
N THR A 145 13.21 -2.78 0.41
CA THR A 145 12.30 -2.44 -0.69
C THR A 145 11.12 -1.57 -0.22
N LYS A 146 10.59 -1.82 0.97
CA LYS A 146 9.56 -0.96 1.57
C LYS A 146 10.10 0.41 1.99
N ALA A 147 11.36 0.52 2.40
CA ALA A 147 12.03 1.81 2.63
C ALA A 147 12.23 2.60 1.32
N GLY A 148 12.51 1.91 0.22
CA GLY A 148 12.58 2.52 -1.11
C GLY A 148 11.31 3.28 -1.50
N MET A 149 10.14 2.84 -1.05
CA MET A 149 8.87 3.56 -1.28
C MET A 149 8.86 4.97 -0.66
N LEU A 150 9.57 5.18 0.46
CA LEU A 150 9.69 6.50 1.09
C LEU A 150 10.49 7.45 0.19
N GLY A 151 11.55 6.92 -0.45
CA GLY A 151 12.33 7.65 -1.45
C GLY A 151 11.48 8.04 -2.66
N LEU A 152 10.74 7.08 -3.24
CA LEU A 152 9.81 7.34 -4.34
C LEU A 152 8.79 8.43 -3.97
N ALA A 153 8.14 8.31 -2.82
CA ALA A 153 7.11 9.25 -2.41
C ALA A 153 7.64 10.68 -2.26
N ARG A 154 8.81 10.85 -1.65
CA ARG A 154 9.43 12.18 -1.47
C ARG A 154 9.84 12.81 -2.79
N THR A 155 10.47 12.03 -3.68
CA THR A 155 10.89 12.51 -5.00
C THR A 155 9.66 12.89 -5.85
N TRP A 156 8.66 12.02 -5.92
CA TRP A 156 7.44 12.29 -6.70
C TRP A 156 6.63 13.45 -6.13
N ALA A 157 6.64 13.67 -4.80
CA ALA A 157 6.00 14.83 -4.20
C ALA A 157 6.61 16.15 -4.70
N LEU A 158 7.94 16.21 -4.86
CA LEU A 158 8.65 17.39 -5.39
C LEU A 158 8.40 17.59 -6.89
N GLU A 159 8.44 16.50 -7.66
CA GLU A 159 8.27 16.56 -9.12
C GLU A 159 6.83 16.86 -9.55
N LEU A 160 5.84 16.46 -8.74
CA LEU A 160 4.45 16.43 -9.16
C LEU A 160 3.54 17.44 -8.43
N GLY A 161 4.04 18.05 -7.36
CA GLY A 161 3.27 18.98 -6.55
C GLY A 161 2.69 20.16 -7.34
N ALA A 162 3.44 20.72 -8.29
CA ALA A 162 2.99 21.79 -9.16
C ALA A 162 1.80 21.39 -10.08
N HIS A 163 1.54 20.09 -10.22
CA HIS A 163 0.40 19.55 -10.98
C HIS A 163 -0.81 19.20 -10.09
N GLY A 164 -0.83 19.62 -8.82
CA GLY A 164 -1.91 19.29 -7.88
C GLY A 164 -1.91 17.80 -7.43
N ILE A 165 -0.81 17.10 -7.61
CA ILE A 165 -0.64 15.68 -7.26
C ILE A 165 0.10 15.58 -5.93
N THR A 166 -0.48 14.87 -4.97
CA THR A 166 0.17 14.55 -3.70
C THR A 166 0.59 13.07 -3.65
N VAL A 167 1.74 12.82 -3.04
CA VAL A 167 2.27 11.46 -2.87
C VAL A 167 2.69 11.25 -1.42
N ASN A 168 2.06 10.29 -0.74
CA ASN A 168 2.31 10.02 0.67
C ASN A 168 2.50 8.51 0.94
N VAL A 169 2.98 8.20 2.12
CA VAL A 169 3.21 6.83 2.58
C VAL A 169 2.41 6.54 3.84
N VAL A 170 1.73 5.41 3.87
CA VAL A 170 1.20 4.82 5.11
C VAL A 170 2.09 3.64 5.48
N ALA A 171 2.56 3.60 6.73
CA ALA A 171 3.46 2.58 7.25
C ALA A 171 2.81 1.81 8.41
N PRO A 172 2.09 0.69 8.13
CA PRO A 172 1.43 -0.11 9.15
C PRO A 172 2.41 -0.80 10.09
N GLY A 173 1.98 -1.01 11.34
CA GLY A 173 2.57 -1.93 12.31
C GLY A 173 2.00 -3.34 12.17
N PRO A 174 1.93 -4.11 13.28
CA PRO A 174 1.28 -5.41 13.30
C PRO A 174 -0.23 -5.26 13.09
N ILE A 175 -0.74 -5.77 11.97
CA ILE A 175 -2.16 -5.71 11.60
C ILE A 175 -2.73 -7.13 11.62
N GLU A 176 -3.71 -7.37 12.50
CA GLU A 176 -4.46 -8.63 12.56
C GLU A 176 -5.29 -8.87 11.29
N ALA A 177 -5.84 -10.06 11.13
CA ALA A 177 -6.71 -10.45 10.02
C ALA A 177 -6.11 -10.23 8.63
N THR A 178 -4.77 -10.28 8.50
CA THR A 178 -4.08 -10.33 7.22
C THR A 178 -3.39 -11.68 7.05
N GLU A 179 -3.49 -12.27 5.85
CA GLU A 179 -2.78 -13.53 5.53
C GLU A 179 -1.29 -13.39 5.87
N MET A 180 -0.68 -12.27 5.47
CA MET A 180 0.72 -11.96 5.71
C MET A 180 1.11 -11.96 7.21
N PHE A 181 0.24 -11.51 8.10
CA PHE A 181 0.49 -11.55 9.55
C PHE A 181 0.39 -12.97 10.09
N HIS A 182 -0.62 -13.72 9.66
CA HIS A 182 -0.86 -15.09 10.14
C HIS A 182 0.11 -16.13 9.56
N GLU A 183 0.71 -15.87 8.40
CA GLU A 183 1.84 -16.65 7.87
C GLU A 183 3.04 -16.64 8.84
N ILE A 184 3.24 -15.50 9.54
CA ILE A 184 4.37 -15.32 10.46
C ILE A 184 4.00 -15.63 11.89
N ILE A 185 2.80 -15.21 12.31
CA ILE A 185 2.27 -15.36 13.67
C ILE A 185 0.91 -16.07 13.57
N PRO A 186 0.88 -17.40 13.68
CA PRO A 186 -0.38 -18.15 13.71
C PRO A 186 -1.34 -17.62 14.79
N VAL A 187 -2.64 -17.80 14.58
CA VAL A 187 -3.71 -17.27 15.46
C VAL A 187 -3.52 -17.73 16.91
N ASP A 188 -3.08 -18.99 17.10
CA ASP A 188 -2.86 -19.60 18.42
C ASP A 188 -1.41 -19.47 18.91
N SER A 189 -0.62 -18.58 18.31
CA SER A 189 0.79 -18.42 18.65
C SER A 189 0.96 -17.92 20.08
N PRO A 190 1.79 -18.59 20.92
CA PRO A 190 2.12 -18.12 22.28
C PRO A 190 2.89 -16.78 22.27
N LYS A 191 3.36 -16.33 21.11
CA LYS A 191 4.01 -15.03 20.94
C LYS A 191 3.01 -13.87 20.88
N LEU A 192 1.74 -14.13 20.55
CA LEU A 192 0.73 -13.10 20.32
C LEU A 192 0.52 -12.17 21.52
N PRO A 193 0.35 -12.65 22.76
CA PRO A 193 0.20 -11.77 23.92
C PRO A 193 1.41 -10.84 24.12
N ARG A 194 2.64 -11.36 23.94
CA ARG A 194 3.86 -10.55 24.05
C ARG A 194 3.94 -9.46 22.98
N ILE A 195 3.49 -9.77 21.75
CA ILE A 195 3.42 -8.78 20.67
C ILE A 195 2.43 -7.67 21.05
N VAL A 196 1.23 -8.03 21.51
CA VAL A 196 0.20 -7.07 21.96
C VAL A 196 0.73 -6.22 23.11
N ASP A 197 1.38 -6.82 24.09
CA ASP A 197 1.95 -6.10 25.25
C ASP A 197 3.06 -5.12 24.84
N SER A 198 3.79 -5.41 23.77
CA SER A 198 4.84 -4.52 23.25
C SER A 198 4.28 -3.30 22.51
N ILE A 199 3.01 -3.34 22.09
CA ILE A 199 2.35 -2.22 21.41
C ILE A 199 1.85 -1.21 22.44
N PRO A 200 2.24 0.06 22.41
CA PRO A 200 1.78 1.06 23.37
C PRO A 200 0.26 1.13 23.56
N VAL A 201 -0.53 1.03 22.47
CA VAL A 201 -2.00 1.03 22.53
C VAL A 201 -2.61 -0.32 22.91
N LYS A 202 -1.79 -1.33 23.25
CA LYS A 202 -2.19 -2.63 23.81
C LYS A 202 -3.18 -3.44 22.95
N ARG A 203 -3.14 -3.26 21.65
CA ARG A 203 -3.88 -4.07 20.68
C ARG A 203 -3.15 -4.17 19.36
N LEU A 204 -3.45 -5.18 18.57
CA LEU A 204 -3.10 -5.20 17.16
C LEU A 204 -3.90 -4.12 16.40
N GLY A 205 -3.35 -3.64 15.31
CA GLY A 205 -4.09 -2.83 14.35
C GLY A 205 -5.05 -3.70 13.55
N ARG A 206 -6.09 -3.07 13.00
CA ARG A 206 -7.04 -3.69 12.07
C ARG A 206 -6.84 -3.13 10.66
N PRO A 207 -7.21 -3.85 9.62
CA PRO A 207 -7.20 -3.33 8.26
C PRO A 207 -7.86 -1.96 8.13
N GLU A 208 -8.95 -1.72 8.86
CA GLU A 208 -9.68 -0.45 8.88
C GLU A 208 -8.87 0.71 9.49
N ASP A 209 -7.97 0.43 10.44
CA ASP A 209 -7.08 1.46 10.98
C ASP A 209 -6.17 2.03 9.88
N VAL A 210 -5.69 1.15 8.98
CA VAL A 210 -4.87 1.54 7.82
C VAL A 210 -5.72 2.23 6.76
N ALA A 211 -6.91 1.70 6.46
CA ALA A 211 -7.82 2.28 5.47
C ALA A 211 -8.22 3.72 5.83
N ARG A 212 -8.43 4.04 7.12
CA ARG A 212 -8.70 5.42 7.58
C ARG A 212 -7.55 6.37 7.29
N ALA A 213 -6.30 5.93 7.47
CA ALA A 213 -5.13 6.74 7.15
C ALA A 213 -4.98 6.96 5.64
N VAL A 214 -5.24 5.93 4.83
CA VAL A 214 -5.29 6.06 3.37
C VAL A 214 -6.38 7.03 2.95
N ARG A 215 -7.60 6.90 3.52
CA ARG A 215 -8.74 7.79 3.26
C ARG A 215 -8.41 9.26 3.54
N PHE A 216 -7.67 9.55 4.62
CA PHE A 216 -7.19 10.89 4.90
C PHE A 216 -6.31 11.43 3.75
N PHE A 217 -5.30 10.67 3.31
CA PHE A 217 -4.40 11.12 2.26
C PHE A 217 -5.04 11.23 0.86
N VAL A 218 -6.10 10.47 0.58
CA VAL A 218 -6.78 10.55 -0.73
C VAL A 218 -7.91 11.59 -0.75
N SER A 219 -8.24 12.19 0.40
CA SER A 219 -9.21 13.29 0.46
C SER A 219 -8.78 14.45 -0.46
N PRO A 220 -9.72 15.08 -1.18
CA PRO A 220 -9.45 16.35 -1.87
C PRO A 220 -8.88 17.42 -0.94
N ASP A 221 -9.33 17.45 0.32
CA ASP A 221 -8.94 18.45 1.33
C ASP A 221 -7.51 18.25 1.86
N ALA A 222 -6.90 17.08 1.61
CA ALA A 222 -5.50 16.82 2.00
C ALA A 222 -4.47 17.35 0.98
N GLY A 223 -4.85 18.31 0.12
CA GLY A 223 -4.00 18.84 -0.95
C GLY A 223 -2.70 19.52 -0.51
N PHE A 224 -2.57 19.88 0.76
CA PHE A 224 -1.35 20.48 1.32
C PHE A 224 -0.45 19.48 2.06
N VAL A 225 -0.79 18.19 2.03
CA VAL A 225 -0.02 17.11 2.66
C VAL A 225 0.59 16.23 1.57
N THR A 226 1.91 16.35 1.37
CA THR A 226 2.65 15.55 0.38
C THR A 226 4.05 15.20 0.88
N GLY A 227 4.63 14.09 0.40
CA GLY A 227 5.95 13.59 0.79
C GLY A 227 6.01 13.02 2.21
N GLN A 228 4.86 12.85 2.90
CA GLN A 228 4.81 12.46 4.31
C GLN A 228 4.70 10.94 4.47
N THR A 229 5.22 10.46 5.60
CA THR A 229 5.05 9.07 6.04
C THR A 229 4.28 9.06 7.35
N LEU A 230 3.11 8.42 7.34
CA LEU A 230 2.28 8.23 8.54
C LEU A 230 2.40 6.79 9.03
N PHE A 231 2.96 6.61 10.21
CA PHE A 231 3.01 5.31 10.88
C PHE A 231 1.66 5.00 11.55
N VAL A 232 1.01 3.92 11.09
CA VAL A 232 -0.22 3.38 11.68
C VAL A 232 0.13 2.11 12.43
N CYS A 233 0.74 2.26 13.60
CA CYS A 233 1.46 1.17 14.26
C CYS A 233 1.20 1.07 15.77
N GLY A 234 0.21 1.78 16.30
CA GLY A 234 -0.08 1.78 17.73
C GLY A 234 1.04 2.32 18.62
N GLY A 235 1.96 3.13 18.05
CA GLY A 235 3.09 3.73 18.77
C GLY A 235 4.40 2.93 18.71
N THR A 236 4.43 1.76 18.06
CA THR A 236 5.65 0.91 18.00
C THR A 236 6.81 1.52 17.21
N SER A 237 6.61 2.64 16.54
CA SER A 237 7.64 3.41 15.82
C SER A 237 8.27 4.55 16.65
N VAL A 238 7.77 4.85 17.86
CA VAL A 238 8.08 6.10 18.59
C VAL A 238 9.06 5.87 19.74
N GLY A 239 9.73 4.78 19.80
CA GLY A 239 10.72 4.49 20.83
C GLY A 239 10.43 3.23 21.62
N SER A 240 11.45 2.74 22.32
CA SER A 240 11.44 1.44 23.01
C SER A 240 11.99 1.51 24.42
N ILE A 241 12.18 2.70 25.00
CA ILE A 241 12.70 2.78 26.37
C ILE A 241 11.53 2.57 27.32
N VAL A 242 11.49 1.39 27.94
CA VAL A 242 10.64 1.08 29.10
C VAL A 242 11.54 1.18 30.33
N TYR A 243 11.23 2.13 31.22
CA TYR A 243 11.89 2.25 32.53
C TYR A 243 11.22 1.31 33.52
#